data_f371d142ed253286fcafdec99c642406
#
_entry.id   f371d142ed253286fcafdec99c642406
#
_cell.length_a   1.000
_cell.length_b   1.000
_cell.length_c   1.000
_cell.angle_alpha   90.00
_cell.angle_beta   90.00
_cell.angle_gamma   90.00
#
_symmetry.space_group_name_H-M   'P 1'
#
loop_
_entity.id
_entity.type
_entity.pdbx_description
1 polymer ?
#
loop_
_entity_poly.entity_id
_entity_poly.type
_entity_poly.pdbx_seq_one_letter_code
_entity_poly.pdbx_strand_id
1 'polypeptide(L)'
;VINTAIITTGFLHNEALNIHPEKRLEDLSSEAMAEYFAVNTITPALWLKHLVRVMDKHDATVACLSARVGSISDNKLGGWYGYRASKAALNMTVKTASVEYKRRLKDAMLVSYHPGTVDTELSKPFQKNVAAKKLFTPEYTASQLLKQLSLLDRDQLCHFIDYKGDVVTW
;
A
#
# COMPACT_ATOMS: atom_id res chain seq x y z
N VAL A 1 -9.76 -21.64 4.95
CA VAL A 1 -9.94 -20.89 3.70
C VAL A 1 -10.22 -19.44 4.05
N ILE A 2 -9.57 -18.52 3.38
CA ILE A 2 -9.63 -17.07 3.64
C ILE A 2 -10.21 -16.41 2.38
N ASN A 3 -11.28 -15.63 2.52
CA ASN A 3 -11.84 -14.86 1.40
C ASN A 3 -11.19 -13.49 1.27
N THR A 4 -10.92 -12.83 2.39
CA THR A 4 -10.32 -11.49 2.38
C THR A 4 -9.10 -11.43 3.28
N ALA A 5 -7.98 -10.92 2.75
CA ALA A 5 -6.77 -10.63 3.51
C ALA A 5 -6.37 -9.17 3.32
N ILE A 6 -6.01 -8.50 4.40
CA ILE A 6 -5.57 -7.10 4.39
C ILE A 6 -4.16 -7.04 4.97
N ILE A 7 -3.20 -6.59 4.17
CA ILE A 7 -1.81 -6.43 4.55
C ILE A 7 -1.58 -4.97 4.91
N THR A 8 -1.41 -4.71 6.20
CA THR A 8 -1.27 -3.35 6.75
C THR A 8 0.18 -2.95 7.03
N THR A 9 1.12 -3.83 6.71
CA THR A 9 2.55 -3.60 6.97
C THR A 9 3.06 -2.38 6.22
N GLY A 10 3.78 -1.53 6.91
CA GLY A 10 4.42 -0.36 6.31
C GLY A 10 5.11 0.51 7.34
N PHE A 11 6.13 1.23 6.91
CA PHE A 11 6.81 2.20 7.73
C PHE A 11 7.28 3.40 6.91
N LEU A 12 7.38 4.57 7.52
CA LEU A 12 7.78 5.83 6.90
C LEU A 12 8.98 6.48 7.61
N HIS A 13 9.09 6.29 8.91
CA HIS A 13 10.20 6.79 9.72
C HIS A 13 10.47 5.82 10.88
N ASN A 14 11.67 5.85 11.40
CA ASN A 14 12.07 5.09 12.58
C ASN A 14 13.16 5.85 13.34
N GLU A 15 12.81 6.40 14.50
CA GLU A 15 13.74 7.16 15.34
C GLU A 15 14.90 6.31 15.85
N ALA A 16 14.64 5.06 16.24
CA ALA A 16 15.67 4.17 16.75
C ALA A 16 16.74 3.83 15.71
N LEU A 17 16.37 3.82 14.43
CA LEU A 17 17.28 3.58 13.31
C LEU A 17 17.74 4.88 12.65
N ASN A 18 17.33 6.03 13.17
CA ASN A 18 17.58 7.35 12.58
C ASN A 18 17.17 7.42 11.09
N ILE A 19 16.01 6.82 10.75
CA ILE A 19 15.47 6.82 9.40
C ILE A 19 14.33 7.83 9.32
N HIS A 20 14.50 8.81 8.43
CA HIS A 20 13.50 9.82 8.12
C HIS A 20 13.31 9.92 6.60
N PRO A 21 12.11 10.29 6.12
CA PRO A 21 11.89 10.50 4.69
C PRO A 21 12.81 11.57 4.12
N GLU A 22 13.54 11.23 3.08
CA GLU A 22 14.55 12.07 2.48
C GLU A 22 13.92 13.28 1.77
N LYS A 23 14.51 14.45 1.92
CA LYS A 23 14.08 15.69 1.25
C LYS A 23 14.90 15.97 0.00
N ARG A 24 16.15 15.52 -0.04
CA ARG A 24 17.13 15.78 -1.11
C ARG A 24 17.87 14.49 -1.46
N LEU A 25 18.52 14.47 -2.62
CA LEU A 25 19.34 13.32 -3.05
C LEU A 25 20.48 13.02 -2.07
N GLU A 26 21.04 14.06 -1.47
CA GLU A 26 22.13 13.94 -0.51
C GLU A 26 21.74 13.26 0.80
N ASP A 27 20.45 13.18 1.08
CA ASP A 27 19.91 12.51 2.28
C ASP A 27 19.76 10.98 2.09
N LEU A 28 20.00 10.46 0.87
CA LEU A 28 19.88 9.04 0.57
C LEU A 28 20.96 8.22 1.28
N SER A 29 20.56 7.11 1.88
CA SER A 29 21.47 6.07 2.37
C SER A 29 21.03 4.68 1.95
N SER A 30 21.99 3.79 1.72
CA SER A 30 21.74 2.39 1.38
C SER A 30 20.95 1.67 2.48
N GLU A 31 21.26 1.97 3.74
CA GLU A 31 20.66 1.38 4.92
C GLU A 31 19.17 1.75 5.02
N ALA A 32 18.84 3.05 4.91
CA ALA A 32 17.45 3.50 4.92
C ALA A 32 16.65 2.93 3.74
N MET A 33 17.24 2.92 2.54
CA MET A 33 16.62 2.31 1.37
C MET A 33 16.32 0.83 1.59
N ALA A 34 17.29 0.05 2.11
CA ALA A 34 17.11 -1.37 2.40
C ALA A 34 15.95 -1.60 3.37
N GLU A 35 15.84 -0.81 4.45
CA GLU A 35 14.76 -0.91 5.43
C GLU A 35 13.39 -0.56 4.81
N TYR A 36 13.30 0.51 4.00
CA TYR A 36 12.06 0.82 3.28
C TYR A 36 11.60 -0.34 2.41
N PHE A 37 12.51 -0.94 1.65
CA PHE A 37 12.15 -2.07 0.78
C PHE A 37 11.85 -3.34 1.58
N ALA A 38 12.59 -3.63 2.65
CA ALA A 38 12.36 -4.79 3.51
C ALA A 38 10.93 -4.78 4.08
N VAL A 39 10.51 -3.65 4.65
CA VAL A 39 9.22 -3.54 5.32
C VAL A 39 8.09 -3.28 4.33
N ASN A 40 8.23 -2.32 3.42
CA ASN A 40 7.12 -1.86 2.57
C ASN A 40 6.90 -2.71 1.32
N THR A 41 7.91 -3.49 0.88
CA THR A 41 7.85 -4.26 -0.36
C THR A 41 8.03 -5.75 -0.13
N ILE A 42 9.16 -6.15 0.48
CA ILE A 42 9.53 -7.57 0.61
C ILE A 42 8.56 -8.28 1.55
N THR A 43 8.27 -7.71 2.71
CA THR A 43 7.33 -8.32 3.67
C THR A 43 5.94 -8.55 3.06
N PRO A 44 5.28 -7.57 2.42
CA PRO A 44 4.02 -7.81 1.71
C PRO A 44 4.13 -8.84 0.58
N ALA A 45 5.24 -8.84 -0.17
CA ALA A 45 5.47 -9.83 -1.24
C ALA A 45 5.51 -11.26 -0.68
N LEU A 46 6.15 -11.46 0.46
CA LEU A 46 6.18 -12.76 1.15
C LEU A 46 4.79 -13.17 1.66
N TRP A 47 3.99 -12.22 2.15
CA TRP A 47 2.59 -12.50 2.47
C TRP A 47 1.81 -12.96 1.24
N LEU A 48 1.90 -12.26 0.12
CA LEU A 48 1.26 -12.66 -1.15
C LEU A 48 1.67 -14.08 -1.56
N LYS A 49 2.97 -14.42 -1.46
CA LYS A 49 3.48 -15.76 -1.73
C LYS A 49 2.80 -16.85 -0.91
N HIS A 50 2.48 -16.59 0.35
CA HIS A 50 1.84 -17.57 1.24
C HIS A 50 0.32 -17.57 1.11
N LEU A 51 -0.29 -16.40 1.03
CA LEU A 51 -1.75 -16.24 0.96
C LEU A 51 -2.37 -16.98 -0.21
N VAL A 52 -1.75 -16.99 -1.38
CA VAL A 52 -2.28 -17.67 -2.57
C VAL A 52 -2.58 -19.16 -2.35
N ARG A 53 -1.99 -19.79 -1.33
CA ARG A 53 -2.21 -21.20 -0.99
C ARG A 53 -3.40 -21.44 -0.08
N VAL A 54 -3.84 -20.40 0.65
CA VAL A 54 -4.86 -20.50 1.69
C VAL A 54 -6.10 -19.67 1.40
N MET A 55 -6.03 -18.82 0.35
CA MET A 55 -7.18 -18.05 -0.13
C MET A 55 -8.25 -18.93 -0.76
N ASP A 56 -9.49 -18.49 -0.71
CA ASP A 56 -10.60 -19.13 -1.40
C ASP A 56 -10.38 -19.10 -2.92
N LYS A 57 -10.77 -20.18 -3.61
CA LYS A 57 -10.58 -20.28 -5.06
C LYS A 57 -11.57 -19.46 -5.89
N HIS A 58 -12.71 -19.12 -5.30
CA HIS A 58 -13.86 -18.52 -6.00
C HIS A 58 -14.20 -17.11 -5.49
N ASP A 59 -13.57 -16.66 -4.40
CA ASP A 59 -13.83 -15.36 -3.79
C ASP A 59 -12.62 -14.88 -3.01
N ALA A 60 -11.52 -14.61 -3.71
CA ALA A 60 -10.29 -14.15 -3.08
C ALA A 60 -10.10 -12.64 -3.27
N THR A 61 -9.94 -11.91 -2.18
CA THR A 61 -9.57 -10.49 -2.20
C THR A 61 -8.35 -10.26 -1.31
N VAL A 62 -7.30 -9.69 -1.87
CA VAL A 62 -6.12 -9.28 -1.09
C VAL A 62 -5.86 -7.79 -1.28
N ALA A 63 -5.93 -7.02 -0.20
CA ALA A 63 -5.62 -5.60 -0.19
C ALA A 63 -4.29 -5.33 0.52
N CYS A 64 -3.41 -4.58 -0.13
CA CYS A 64 -2.17 -4.10 0.47
C CYS A 64 -2.27 -2.59 0.71
N LEU A 65 -1.97 -2.14 1.93
CA LEU A 65 -1.88 -0.70 2.21
C LEU A 65 -0.66 -0.12 1.51
N SER A 66 -0.94 0.55 0.41
CA SER A 66 0.02 1.32 -0.37
C SER A 66 -0.08 2.81 -0.03
N ALA A 67 0.38 3.66 -0.90
CA ALA A 67 0.26 5.11 -0.76
C ALA A 67 0.21 5.75 -2.15
N ARG A 68 -0.54 6.84 -2.29
CA ARG A 68 -0.58 7.65 -3.52
C ARG A 68 0.82 8.09 -3.96
N VAL A 69 1.71 8.36 -3.01
CA VAL A 69 3.11 8.73 -3.30
C VAL A 69 3.92 7.60 -3.97
N GLY A 70 3.42 6.36 -4.00
CA GLY A 70 3.97 5.26 -4.79
C GLY A 70 3.54 5.28 -6.27
N SER A 71 2.68 6.19 -6.68
CA SER A 71 2.36 6.43 -8.09
C SER A 71 3.51 7.17 -8.77
N ILE A 72 4.02 6.63 -9.87
CA ILE A 72 5.07 7.28 -10.66
C ILE A 72 4.48 8.47 -11.42
N SER A 73 3.31 8.30 -12.03
CA SER A 73 2.65 9.33 -12.82
C SER A 73 2.12 10.51 -12.00
N ASP A 74 1.71 10.28 -10.75
CA ASP A 74 1.19 11.31 -9.84
C ASP A 74 2.31 12.08 -9.10
N ASN A 75 3.58 11.67 -9.27
CA ASN A 75 4.71 12.28 -8.56
C ASN A 75 5.08 13.63 -9.15
N LYS A 76 4.58 14.70 -8.54
CA LYS A 76 4.88 16.11 -8.88
C LYS A 76 5.67 16.82 -7.77
N LEU A 77 5.66 16.28 -6.54
CA LEU A 77 6.26 16.94 -5.39
C LEU A 77 7.71 16.52 -5.13
N GLY A 78 8.11 15.31 -5.53
CA GLY A 78 9.43 14.77 -5.22
C GLY A 78 9.63 14.49 -3.72
N GLY A 79 10.89 14.32 -3.30
CA GLY A 79 11.26 13.95 -1.94
C GLY A 79 10.79 12.54 -1.56
N TRP A 80 11.12 12.10 -0.35
CA TRP A 80 10.73 10.80 0.20
C TRP A 80 11.13 9.62 -0.70
N TYR A 81 12.34 9.66 -1.19
CA TYR A 81 12.82 8.76 -2.25
C TYR A 81 12.66 7.29 -1.89
N GLY A 82 13.13 6.88 -0.71
CA GLY A 82 13.04 5.49 -0.26
C GLY A 82 11.60 5.03 -0.06
N TYR A 83 10.78 5.87 0.57
CA TYR A 83 9.37 5.55 0.79
C TYR A 83 8.59 5.46 -0.53
N ARG A 84 8.73 6.45 -1.43
CA ARG A 84 8.07 6.42 -2.75
C ARG A 84 8.50 5.21 -3.56
N ALA A 85 9.81 4.97 -3.64
CA ALA A 85 10.35 3.84 -4.40
C ALA A 85 9.84 2.50 -3.86
N SER A 86 9.82 2.32 -2.53
CA SER A 86 9.32 1.08 -1.92
C SER A 86 7.81 0.87 -2.14
N LYS A 87 7.00 1.95 -2.11
CA LYS A 87 5.56 1.85 -2.39
C LYS A 87 5.27 1.66 -3.88
N ALA A 88 6.07 2.21 -4.79
CA ALA A 88 6.01 1.91 -6.22
C ALA A 88 6.36 0.44 -6.49
N ALA A 89 7.40 -0.08 -5.85
CA ALA A 89 7.79 -1.48 -5.92
C ALA A 89 6.70 -2.41 -5.35
N LEU A 90 6.05 -2.03 -4.26
CA LEU A 90 4.87 -2.73 -3.74
C LEU A 90 3.75 -2.78 -4.79
N ASN A 91 3.41 -1.64 -5.40
CA ASN A 91 2.38 -1.55 -6.43
C ASN A 91 2.70 -2.49 -7.62
N MET A 92 3.95 -2.50 -8.09
CA MET A 92 4.41 -3.43 -9.14
C MET A 92 4.26 -4.88 -8.69
N THR A 93 4.64 -5.20 -7.45
CA THR A 93 4.55 -6.55 -6.89
C THR A 93 3.09 -7.02 -6.83
N VAL A 94 2.18 -6.18 -6.34
CA VAL A 94 0.73 -6.47 -6.28
C VAL A 94 0.18 -6.70 -7.69
N LYS A 95 0.51 -5.82 -8.64
CA LYS A 95 0.10 -5.95 -10.04
C LYS A 95 0.61 -7.24 -10.67
N THR A 96 1.86 -7.58 -10.47
CA THR A 96 2.47 -8.82 -10.98
C THR A 96 1.81 -10.06 -10.36
N ALA A 97 1.64 -10.04 -9.02
CA ALA A 97 0.99 -11.13 -8.31
C ALA A 97 -0.46 -11.35 -8.77
N SER A 98 -1.21 -10.30 -9.12
CA SER A 98 -2.59 -10.44 -9.57
C SER A 98 -2.73 -11.34 -10.80
N VAL A 99 -1.76 -11.27 -11.72
CA VAL A 99 -1.72 -12.14 -12.92
C VAL A 99 -1.51 -13.60 -12.52
N GLU A 100 -0.64 -13.88 -11.56
CA GLU A 100 -0.42 -15.24 -11.06
C GLU A 100 -1.63 -15.74 -10.25
N TYR A 101 -2.19 -14.91 -9.39
CA TYR A 101 -3.40 -15.25 -8.62
C TYR A 101 -4.54 -15.67 -9.53
N LYS A 102 -4.79 -14.95 -10.64
CA LYS A 102 -5.83 -15.31 -11.63
C LYS A 102 -5.59 -16.69 -12.26
N ARG A 103 -4.35 -17.10 -12.45
CA ARG A 103 -4.04 -18.44 -12.98
C ARG A 103 -4.27 -19.55 -11.96
N ARG A 104 -4.13 -19.26 -10.68
CA ARG A 104 -4.17 -20.23 -9.59
C ARG A 104 -5.51 -20.32 -8.88
N LEU A 105 -6.26 -19.21 -8.90
CA LEU A 105 -7.57 -19.06 -8.28
C LEU A 105 -8.57 -18.64 -9.38
N LYS A 106 -9.79 -19.14 -9.33
CA LYS A 106 -10.80 -18.84 -10.36
C LYS A 106 -11.26 -17.40 -10.33
N ASP A 107 -11.41 -16.86 -9.12
CA ASP A 107 -11.81 -15.48 -8.89
C ASP A 107 -10.92 -14.86 -7.81
N ALA A 108 -10.01 -14.00 -8.25
CA ALA A 108 -9.07 -13.33 -7.37
C ALA A 108 -8.90 -11.87 -7.77
N MET A 109 -9.00 -10.98 -6.80
CA MET A 109 -8.82 -9.55 -6.95
C MET A 109 -7.74 -9.05 -5.97
N LEU A 110 -6.74 -8.36 -6.49
CA LEU A 110 -5.69 -7.73 -5.68
C LEU A 110 -5.82 -6.21 -5.74
N VAL A 111 -5.58 -5.56 -4.60
CA VAL A 111 -5.79 -4.11 -4.45
C VAL A 111 -4.59 -3.47 -3.80
N SER A 112 -4.00 -2.47 -4.45
CA SER A 112 -3.16 -1.45 -3.83
C SER A 112 -4.08 -0.33 -3.32
N TYR A 113 -4.06 -0.06 -2.03
CA TYR A 113 -4.99 0.88 -1.41
C TYR A 113 -4.26 2.05 -0.75
N HIS A 114 -4.65 3.28 -1.12
CA HIS A 114 -4.20 4.49 -0.43
C HIS A 114 -5.23 4.91 0.63
N PRO A 115 -4.91 4.80 1.92
CA PRO A 115 -5.86 5.06 3.01
C PRO A 115 -6.11 6.56 3.29
N GLY A 116 -5.46 7.47 2.56
CA GLY A 116 -5.36 8.86 2.96
C GLY A 116 -4.32 9.05 4.08
N THR A 117 -4.38 10.18 4.77
CA THR A 117 -3.56 10.42 5.97
C THR A 117 -4.35 9.98 7.19
N VAL A 118 -3.89 8.91 7.83
CA VAL A 118 -4.56 8.32 9.01
C VAL A 118 -3.82 8.75 10.27
N ASP A 119 -4.54 9.11 11.32
CA ASP A 119 -3.97 9.50 12.60
C ASP A 119 -3.36 8.28 13.32
N THR A 120 -2.10 8.06 13.04
CA THR A 120 -1.28 6.96 13.57
C THR A 120 0.14 7.44 13.80
N GLU A 121 0.94 6.68 14.54
CA GLU A 121 2.36 6.98 14.75
C GLU A 121 3.13 7.13 13.43
N LEU A 122 2.76 6.41 12.37
CA LEU A 122 3.40 6.53 11.06
C LEU A 122 3.26 7.94 10.46
N SER A 123 2.10 8.56 10.60
CA SER A 123 1.83 9.89 10.02
C SER A 123 2.14 11.05 10.95
N LYS A 124 2.22 10.80 12.26
CA LYS A 124 2.28 11.82 13.32
C LYS A 124 3.32 12.94 13.08
N PRO A 125 4.56 12.66 12.65
CA PRO A 125 5.54 13.72 12.38
C PRO A 125 5.17 14.63 11.20
N PHE A 126 4.26 14.19 10.33
CA PHE A 126 3.91 14.83 9.06
C PHE A 126 2.52 15.47 9.05
N GLN A 127 1.78 15.40 10.17
CA GLN A 127 0.40 15.89 10.28
C GLN A 127 0.28 17.41 10.32
N LYS A 128 1.34 18.12 10.65
CA LYS A 128 1.31 19.60 10.88
C LYS A 128 0.68 20.39 9.73
N ASN A 129 0.85 19.92 8.49
CA ASN A 129 0.34 20.58 7.29
C ASN A 129 -0.89 19.88 6.69
N VAL A 130 -1.43 18.89 7.39
CA VAL A 130 -2.62 18.15 6.94
C VAL A 130 -3.85 18.93 7.41
N ALA A 131 -4.73 19.33 6.48
CA ALA A 131 -5.99 19.94 6.83
C ALA A 131 -6.81 19.00 7.73
N ALA A 132 -7.44 19.51 8.79
CA ALA A 132 -8.17 18.70 9.76
C ALA A 132 -9.19 17.73 9.13
N LYS A 133 -9.84 18.15 8.04
CA LYS A 133 -10.79 17.32 7.27
C LYS A 133 -10.14 16.20 6.45
N LYS A 134 -8.79 16.16 6.37
CA LYS A 134 -8.02 15.16 5.63
C LYS A 134 -7.18 14.25 6.53
N LEU A 135 -7.27 14.43 7.84
CA LEU A 135 -6.69 13.54 8.83
C LEU A 135 -7.81 12.61 9.33
N PHE A 136 -7.70 11.33 9.01
CA PHE A 136 -8.73 10.33 9.26
C PHE A 136 -8.42 9.51 10.51
N THR A 137 -9.47 9.05 11.21
CA THR A 137 -9.28 8.06 12.26
C THR A 137 -9.02 6.67 11.66
N PRO A 138 -8.36 5.76 12.39
CA PRO A 138 -8.19 4.37 11.95
C PRO A 138 -9.51 3.68 11.65
N GLU A 139 -10.55 3.91 12.47
CA GLU A 139 -11.89 3.32 12.32
C GLU A 139 -12.56 3.79 11.01
N TYR A 140 -12.50 5.08 10.72
CA TYR A 140 -13.02 5.63 9.47
C TYR A 140 -12.30 4.99 8.26
N THR A 141 -10.97 4.95 8.32
CA THR A 141 -10.15 4.38 7.23
C THR A 141 -10.43 2.90 7.01
N ALA A 142 -10.56 2.11 8.09
CA ALA A 142 -10.89 0.69 7.99
C ALA A 142 -12.29 0.47 7.40
N SER A 143 -13.28 1.25 7.84
CA SER A 143 -14.65 1.17 7.29
C SER A 143 -14.71 1.56 5.81
N GLN A 144 -13.95 2.61 5.40
CA GLN A 144 -13.85 2.98 3.99
C GLN A 144 -13.18 1.88 3.15
N LEU A 145 -12.10 1.28 3.64
CA LEU A 145 -11.44 0.17 2.93
C LEU A 145 -12.44 -0.96 2.67
N LEU A 146 -13.13 -1.46 3.70
CA LEU A 146 -14.09 -2.56 3.55
C LEU A 146 -15.23 -2.19 2.59
N LYS A 147 -15.75 -0.96 2.69
CA LYS A 147 -16.75 -0.45 1.75
C LYS A 147 -16.24 -0.43 0.32
N GLN A 148 -15.05 0.10 0.07
CA GLN A 148 -14.51 0.18 -1.29
C GLN A 148 -14.24 -1.21 -1.86
N LEU A 149 -13.68 -2.15 -1.08
CA LEU A 149 -13.47 -3.52 -1.54
C LEU A 149 -14.76 -4.20 -2.02
N SER A 150 -15.91 -3.90 -1.38
CA SER A 150 -17.21 -4.47 -1.77
C SER A 150 -17.80 -3.86 -3.04
N LEU A 151 -17.28 -2.71 -3.51
CA LEU A 151 -17.78 -1.99 -4.67
C LEU A 151 -16.92 -2.18 -5.92
N LEU A 152 -15.73 -2.79 -5.77
CA LEU A 152 -14.79 -2.96 -6.87
C LEU A 152 -15.29 -3.99 -7.89
N ASP A 153 -15.01 -3.71 -9.16
CA ASP A 153 -15.23 -4.63 -10.26
C ASP A 153 -14.26 -5.81 -10.17
N ARG A 154 -14.80 -7.01 -9.98
CA ARG A 154 -14.02 -8.26 -9.87
C ARG A 154 -13.49 -8.76 -11.20
N ASP A 155 -14.01 -8.29 -12.32
CA ASP A 155 -13.47 -8.63 -13.65
C ASP A 155 -12.10 -7.97 -13.87
N GLN A 156 -11.83 -6.89 -13.16
CA GLN A 156 -10.51 -6.26 -13.13
C GLN A 156 -9.61 -6.91 -12.05
N LEU A 157 -8.55 -7.56 -12.47
CA LEU A 157 -7.65 -8.36 -11.62
C LEU A 157 -6.92 -7.57 -10.54
N CYS A 158 -6.66 -6.28 -10.78
CA CYS A 158 -5.85 -5.45 -9.91
C CYS A 158 -6.32 -4.00 -9.94
N HIS A 159 -6.52 -3.44 -8.77
CA HIS A 159 -6.92 -2.04 -8.58
C HIS A 159 -5.84 -1.27 -7.84
N PHE A 160 -5.68 0.01 -8.18
CA PHE A 160 -5.01 0.97 -7.34
C PHE A 160 -5.99 2.12 -7.06
N ILE A 161 -6.50 2.19 -5.85
CA ILE A 161 -7.55 3.12 -5.45
C ILE A 161 -7.21 3.84 -4.15
N ASP A 162 -7.84 4.96 -3.94
CA ASP A 162 -7.79 5.68 -2.67
C ASP A 162 -9.02 5.41 -1.78
N TYR A 163 -9.05 6.01 -0.60
CA TYR A 163 -10.11 5.88 0.40
C TYR A 163 -11.50 6.34 -0.08
N LYS A 164 -11.60 7.09 -1.17
CA LYS A 164 -12.87 7.46 -1.80
C LYS A 164 -13.34 6.44 -2.84
N GLY A 165 -12.45 5.55 -3.27
CA GLY A 165 -12.64 4.67 -4.41
C GLY A 165 -12.17 5.28 -5.72
N ASP A 166 -11.55 6.47 -5.69
CA ASP A 166 -10.98 7.08 -6.90
C ASP A 166 -9.76 6.27 -7.35
N VAL A 167 -9.69 6.02 -8.66
CA VAL A 167 -8.54 5.32 -9.26
C VAL A 167 -7.30 6.19 -9.14
N VAL A 168 -6.23 5.60 -8.62
CA VAL A 168 -4.89 6.20 -8.62
C VAL A 168 -4.13 5.66 -9.83
N THR A 169 -3.50 6.54 -10.60
CA THR A 169 -2.61 6.12 -11.70
C THR A 169 -1.37 5.44 -11.14
N TRP A 170 -0.85 4.46 -11.90
CA TRP A 170 0.37 3.70 -11.52
C TRP A 170 1.65 4.55 -11.58
#